data_1e7e61566df74aab5ac3bb1921f91098
#
_entry.id   1e7e61566df74aab5ac3bb1921f91098
#
_cell.length_a   1.000
_cell.length_b   1.000
_cell.length_c   1.000
_cell.angle_alpha   90.00
_cell.angle_beta   90.00
_cell.angle_gamma   90.00
#
_symmetry.space_group_name_H-M   'P 1'
#
loop_
_entity.id
_entity.type
_entity.pdbx_description
1 polymer ?
#
loop_
_entity_poly.entity_id
_entity_poly.type
_entity_poly.pdbx_seq_one_letter_code
_entity_poly.pdbx_strand_id
1 'polypeptide(L)'
;MEKAKAVAENDVQKKEISELQEYYRTGDLKLWDKYNITWVKDTLGVVDFTNGFVEDYNDPLGRKAYWESVVNMKDSAASARTELLSANAQWFEDHAPIDERFKKKSVKGISAKVIDAACLGGGCYPATPIGINLPNADWIRKEYGSKSVTIANITHAYDAAANESPKSVLEEFAYSEEEKAMEKKYGAYDDEIHTDLHECLGHGSGQLLPGVSPNAMGEFASALEEARADLFGLYYIADPKLVELGILSDKDAYKAQYSNYIRNGLMVQTNRIELGRQITEAHMQNRQLIAMWCYEHGQKDNVIEKKGKNGKTYFVVNDFEALRGLFGELLAEIQRIKSEGDYEAGKNLIMQYAVDIDPELHKEVLDRYAALGLKPYGGFVNPEIVPVEKDGQIVDYKVEYPDDFLGQMLHYCHKYSVL
;
A
#
# COMPACT_ATOMS: atom_id res chain seq x y z
N MET A 1 1.79 -29.70 6.11
CA MET A 1 1.42 -29.21 7.46
C MET A 1 2.08 -30.03 8.59
N GLU A 2 2.09 -31.36 8.62
CA GLU A 2 2.78 -32.14 9.71
C GLU A 2 4.27 -31.78 9.84
N LYS A 3 4.99 -31.68 8.72
CA LYS A 3 6.40 -31.25 8.72
C LYS A 3 6.56 -29.79 9.22
N ALA A 4 5.70 -28.89 8.79
CA ALA A 4 5.71 -27.51 9.26
C ALA A 4 5.45 -27.42 10.77
N LYS A 5 4.47 -28.18 11.27
CA LYS A 5 4.18 -28.27 12.71
C LYS A 5 5.38 -28.72 13.54
N ALA A 6 6.20 -29.61 12.99
CA ALA A 6 7.39 -30.14 13.68
C ALA A 6 8.51 -29.10 13.83
N VAL A 7 8.52 -28.06 12.98
CA VAL A 7 9.52 -27.00 12.98
C VAL A 7 8.90 -25.62 13.27
N ALA A 8 7.69 -25.58 13.82
CA ALA A 8 7.03 -24.35 14.23
C ALA A 8 7.90 -23.56 15.22
N GLU A 9 7.99 -22.25 15.03
CA GLU A 9 8.87 -21.37 15.81
C GLU A 9 8.42 -21.21 17.27
N ASN A 10 7.12 -21.38 17.51
CA ASN A 10 6.53 -21.21 18.84
C ASN A 10 5.27 -22.07 19.01
N ASP A 11 4.77 -22.17 20.25
CA ASP A 11 3.61 -22.99 20.57
C ASP A 11 2.30 -22.45 19.96
N VAL A 12 2.19 -21.13 19.72
CA VAL A 12 1.01 -20.52 19.09
C VAL A 12 0.97 -20.93 17.63
N GLN A 13 2.08 -20.82 16.90
CA GLN A 13 2.21 -21.27 15.52
C GLN A 13 1.94 -22.77 15.38
N LYS A 14 2.47 -23.57 16.28
CA LYS A 14 2.19 -25.02 16.31
C LYS A 14 0.71 -25.33 16.50
N LYS A 15 0.03 -24.53 17.31
CA LYS A 15 -1.40 -24.65 17.58
C LYS A 15 -2.22 -24.25 16.35
N GLU A 16 -1.93 -23.12 15.72
CA GLU A 16 -2.66 -22.67 14.53
C GLU A 16 -2.53 -23.67 13.37
N ILE A 17 -1.33 -24.21 13.14
CA ILE A 17 -1.12 -25.29 12.14
C ILE A 17 -1.99 -26.51 12.46
N SER A 18 -2.11 -26.88 13.74
CA SER A 18 -2.94 -28.00 14.16
C SER A 18 -4.43 -27.74 13.95
N GLU A 19 -4.90 -26.53 14.23
CA GLU A 19 -6.29 -26.11 14.04
C GLU A 19 -6.65 -26.07 12.54
N LEU A 20 -5.74 -25.56 11.71
CA LEU A 20 -5.90 -25.55 10.26
C LEU A 20 -5.89 -26.98 9.67
N GLN A 21 -5.04 -27.88 10.15
CA GLN A 21 -5.08 -29.30 9.76
C GLN A 21 -6.43 -29.97 10.08
N GLU A 22 -6.96 -29.72 11.26
CA GLU A 22 -8.24 -30.27 11.67
C GLU A 22 -9.40 -29.69 10.86
N TYR A 23 -9.34 -28.38 10.52
CA TYR A 23 -10.28 -27.77 9.58
C TYR A 23 -10.26 -28.48 8.21
N TYR A 24 -9.09 -28.69 7.63
CA TYR A 24 -9.00 -29.42 6.34
C TYR A 24 -9.49 -30.85 6.41
N ARG A 25 -9.33 -31.50 7.55
CA ARG A 25 -9.80 -32.87 7.75
C ARG A 25 -11.31 -32.96 7.88
N THR A 26 -11.94 -31.98 8.51
CA THR A 26 -13.36 -32.06 8.92
C THR A 26 -14.28 -31.16 8.09
N GLY A 27 -13.77 -30.07 7.54
CA GLY A 27 -14.58 -29.01 6.91
C GLY A 27 -15.36 -28.15 7.90
N ASP A 28 -15.12 -28.26 9.22
CA ASP A 28 -15.86 -27.51 10.24
C ASP A 28 -15.41 -26.04 10.28
N LEU A 29 -16.29 -25.14 9.90
CA LEU A 29 -16.03 -23.67 9.88
C LEU A 29 -15.73 -23.10 11.27
N LYS A 30 -16.15 -23.74 12.36
CA LYS A 30 -15.76 -23.32 13.71
C LYS A 30 -14.27 -23.53 13.96
N LEU A 31 -13.68 -24.51 13.31
CA LEU A 31 -12.22 -24.71 13.37
C LEU A 31 -11.48 -23.69 12.50
N TRP A 32 -12.08 -23.27 11.40
CA TRP A 32 -11.58 -22.15 10.61
C TRP A 32 -11.56 -20.84 11.42
N ASP A 33 -12.65 -20.52 12.11
CA ASP A 33 -12.70 -19.35 13.01
C ASP A 33 -11.63 -19.45 14.10
N LYS A 34 -11.48 -20.63 14.69
CA LYS A 34 -10.50 -20.86 15.75
C LYS A 34 -9.06 -20.70 15.27
N TYR A 35 -8.76 -21.24 14.08
CA TYR A 35 -7.48 -21.01 13.41
C TYR A 35 -7.21 -19.51 13.21
N ASN A 36 -8.15 -18.77 12.65
CA ASN A 36 -8.02 -17.33 12.42
C ASN A 36 -7.77 -16.54 13.71
N ILE A 37 -8.47 -16.88 14.80
CA ILE A 37 -8.26 -16.24 16.12
C ILE A 37 -6.86 -16.55 16.65
N THR A 38 -6.37 -17.79 16.48
CA THR A 38 -5.03 -18.17 16.92
C THR A 38 -3.98 -17.48 16.06
N TRP A 39 -4.16 -17.44 14.74
CA TRP A 39 -3.28 -16.78 13.78
C TRP A 39 -3.13 -15.28 14.06
N VAL A 40 -4.23 -14.55 14.35
CA VAL A 40 -4.16 -13.13 14.74
C VAL A 40 -3.30 -12.92 15.99
N LYS A 41 -3.29 -13.88 16.92
CA LYS A 41 -2.52 -13.81 18.16
C LYS A 41 -1.05 -14.16 17.99
N ASP A 42 -0.67 -14.84 16.93
CA ASP A 42 0.74 -15.14 16.65
C ASP A 42 1.43 -13.90 16.07
N THR A 43 2.13 -13.18 16.91
CA THR A 43 2.83 -11.94 16.56
C THR A 43 4.35 -12.05 16.66
N LEU A 44 4.86 -13.19 17.14
CA LEU A 44 6.27 -13.37 17.50
C LEU A 44 7.09 -14.08 16.40
N GLY A 45 6.44 -14.87 15.54
CA GLY A 45 7.13 -15.64 14.50
C GLY A 45 7.80 -14.74 13.45
N VAL A 46 8.93 -15.19 12.93
CA VAL A 46 9.60 -14.60 11.76
C VAL A 46 8.94 -15.10 10.48
N VAL A 47 8.59 -16.39 10.44
CA VAL A 47 7.83 -17.00 9.35
C VAL A 47 6.34 -16.98 9.71
N ASP A 48 5.52 -16.51 8.83
CA ASP A 48 4.06 -16.54 8.97
C ASP A 48 3.43 -17.09 7.67
N PHE A 49 2.17 -17.46 7.74
CA PHE A 49 1.48 -17.96 6.56
C PHE A 49 -0.02 -17.68 6.61
N THR A 50 -0.58 -17.45 5.42
CA THR A 50 -2.02 -17.50 5.17
C THR A 50 -2.28 -18.71 4.29
N ASN A 51 -3.24 -19.55 4.67
CA ASN A 51 -3.55 -20.74 3.89
C ASN A 51 -5.01 -21.15 4.10
N GLY A 52 -5.80 -21.13 3.06
CA GLY A 52 -7.22 -21.51 3.14
C GLY A 52 -8.07 -20.96 2.03
N PHE A 53 -9.37 -21.06 2.21
CA PHE A 53 -10.36 -20.43 1.35
C PHE A 53 -10.65 -19.04 1.93
N VAL A 54 -9.95 -18.01 1.43
CA VAL A 54 -9.85 -16.68 2.07
C VAL A 54 -10.67 -15.64 1.33
N GLU A 55 -10.34 -15.40 0.05
CA GLU A 55 -10.96 -14.33 -0.72
C GLU A 55 -12.02 -14.87 -1.69
N ASP A 56 -13.00 -14.05 -2.00
CA ASP A 56 -14.14 -14.41 -2.84
C ASP A 56 -14.12 -13.78 -4.25
N TYR A 57 -13.10 -12.97 -4.58
CA TYR A 57 -12.98 -12.27 -5.86
C TYR A 57 -13.13 -13.18 -7.08
N ASN A 58 -12.63 -14.41 -7.00
CA ASN A 58 -12.70 -15.41 -8.06
C ASN A 58 -13.71 -16.53 -7.78
N ASP A 59 -14.60 -16.34 -6.81
CA ASP A 59 -15.75 -17.22 -6.57
C ASP A 59 -17.03 -16.60 -7.15
N PRO A 60 -17.36 -16.87 -8.44
CA PRO A 60 -18.48 -16.21 -9.11
C PRO A 60 -19.85 -16.60 -8.51
N LEU A 61 -19.90 -17.62 -7.69
CA LEU A 61 -21.12 -18.07 -7.03
C LEU A 61 -21.23 -17.57 -5.58
N GLY A 62 -20.18 -16.94 -5.03
CA GLY A 62 -20.15 -16.42 -3.65
C GLY A 62 -20.40 -17.47 -2.60
N ARG A 63 -19.99 -18.73 -2.83
CA ARG A 63 -20.37 -19.87 -1.98
C ARG A 63 -19.29 -20.34 -1.03
N LYS A 64 -18.03 -20.12 -1.37
CA LYS A 64 -16.94 -20.83 -0.71
C LYS A 64 -15.66 -20.02 -0.55
N ALA A 65 -15.45 -18.99 -1.32
CA ALA A 65 -14.16 -18.38 -1.58
C ALA A 65 -13.24 -19.28 -2.45
N TYR A 66 -12.09 -18.81 -2.88
CA TYR A 66 -11.11 -19.64 -3.57
C TYR A 66 -9.88 -19.88 -2.66
N TRP A 67 -9.19 -20.97 -2.94
CA TRP A 67 -8.06 -21.36 -2.11
C TRP A 67 -6.83 -20.53 -2.42
N GLU A 68 -6.19 -20.05 -1.38
CA GLU A 68 -5.00 -19.22 -1.42
C GLU A 68 -3.97 -19.67 -0.40
N SER A 69 -2.71 -19.41 -0.74
CA SER A 69 -1.60 -19.64 0.19
C SER A 69 -0.52 -18.60 -0.03
N VAL A 70 -0.09 -17.99 1.06
CA VAL A 70 1.09 -17.14 1.15
C VAL A 70 1.92 -17.64 2.31
N VAL A 71 3.17 -17.98 2.08
CA VAL A 71 4.17 -18.17 3.13
C VAL A 71 5.11 -16.97 3.05
N ASN A 72 5.34 -16.31 4.14
CA ASN A 72 6.10 -15.09 4.19
C ASN A 72 7.10 -15.06 5.34
N MET A 73 8.07 -14.18 5.24
CA MET A 73 9.05 -13.88 6.27
C MET A 73 8.96 -12.40 6.64
N LYS A 74 9.10 -12.11 7.93
CA LYS A 74 9.13 -10.73 8.42
C LYS A 74 10.35 -10.01 7.84
N ASP A 75 10.14 -8.89 7.15
CA ASP A 75 11.21 -7.95 6.85
C ASP A 75 11.61 -7.25 8.15
N SER A 76 12.75 -7.63 8.70
CA SER A 76 13.21 -7.13 9.99
C SER A 76 13.56 -5.64 9.95
N ALA A 77 14.09 -5.15 8.83
CA ALA A 77 14.48 -3.74 8.67
C ALA A 77 13.25 -2.85 8.55
N ALA A 78 12.34 -3.19 7.64
CA ALA A 78 11.10 -2.46 7.47
C ALA A 78 10.20 -2.55 8.71
N SER A 79 10.14 -3.71 9.37
CA SER A 79 9.39 -3.86 10.62
C SER A 79 9.97 -3.01 11.76
N ALA A 80 11.30 -2.91 11.88
CA ALA A 80 11.93 -2.01 12.86
C ALA A 80 11.58 -0.54 12.57
N ARG A 81 11.50 -0.15 11.30
CA ARG A 81 11.09 1.18 10.86
C ARG A 81 9.63 1.48 11.28
N THR A 82 8.70 0.58 11.00
CA THR A 82 7.28 0.76 11.38
C THR A 82 7.10 0.72 12.90
N GLU A 83 7.85 -0.09 13.64
CA GLU A 83 7.87 -0.09 15.10
C GLU A 83 8.36 1.26 15.66
N LEU A 84 9.39 1.87 15.03
CA LEU A 84 9.91 3.17 15.41
C LEU A 84 8.90 4.30 15.14
N LEU A 85 8.22 4.27 13.99
CA LEU A 85 7.11 5.20 13.68
C LEU A 85 5.99 5.07 14.71
N SER A 86 5.55 3.85 14.99
CA SER A 86 4.50 3.58 15.99
C SER A 86 4.87 4.04 17.39
N ALA A 87 6.13 3.87 17.81
CA ALA A 87 6.63 4.36 19.09
C ALA A 87 6.60 5.89 19.20
N ASN A 88 6.66 6.59 18.07
CA ASN A 88 6.58 8.05 17.99
C ASN A 88 5.19 8.57 17.59
N ALA A 89 4.16 7.71 17.49
CA ALA A 89 2.84 8.08 16.97
C ALA A 89 2.22 9.29 17.71
N GLN A 90 2.40 9.39 19.02
CA GLN A 90 1.89 10.53 19.79
C GLN A 90 2.59 11.84 19.40
N TRP A 91 3.91 11.79 19.13
CA TRP A 91 4.63 12.98 18.68
C TRP A 91 4.08 13.50 17.35
N PHE A 92 3.83 12.60 16.38
CA PHE A 92 3.24 12.97 15.11
C PHE A 92 1.82 13.52 15.25
N GLU A 93 1.00 12.92 16.11
CA GLU A 93 -0.34 13.43 16.39
C GLU A 93 -0.31 14.84 17.00
N ASP A 94 0.55 15.06 17.99
CA ASP A 94 0.66 16.34 18.69
C ASP A 94 1.15 17.47 17.78
N HIS A 95 1.96 17.14 16.74
CA HIS A 95 2.49 18.11 15.79
C HIS A 95 1.70 18.16 14.46
N ALA A 96 0.62 17.39 14.34
CA ALA A 96 -0.20 17.42 13.14
C ALA A 96 -0.82 18.82 12.90
N PRO A 97 -0.87 19.30 11.66
CA PRO A 97 -1.39 20.63 11.32
C PRO A 97 -2.92 20.67 11.35
N ILE A 98 -3.53 20.12 12.39
CA ILE A 98 -4.97 20.03 12.59
C ILE A 98 -5.37 20.73 13.90
N ASP A 99 -6.66 21.10 14.02
CA ASP A 99 -7.19 21.73 15.22
C ASP A 99 -7.01 20.80 16.45
N GLU A 100 -6.60 21.38 17.59
CA GLU A 100 -6.37 20.65 18.85
C GLU A 100 -7.58 19.82 19.31
N ARG A 101 -8.79 20.26 18.98
CA ARG A 101 -10.03 19.53 19.29
C ARG A 101 -10.12 18.18 18.60
N PHE A 102 -9.43 18.03 17.47
CA PHE A 102 -9.46 16.83 16.62
C PHE A 102 -8.28 15.89 16.88
N LYS A 103 -7.30 16.32 17.68
CA LYS A 103 -6.16 15.49 18.06
C LYS A 103 -6.54 14.45 19.12
N LYS A 104 -6.02 13.24 18.98
CA LYS A 104 -6.15 12.20 20.00
C LYS A 104 -5.23 12.49 21.17
N LYS A 105 -5.76 12.43 22.39
CA LYS A 105 -4.95 12.55 23.62
C LYS A 105 -4.00 11.38 23.85
N SER A 106 -4.29 10.24 23.25
CA SER A 106 -3.46 9.05 23.32
C SER A 106 -3.62 8.27 22.03
N VAL A 107 -2.56 8.21 21.26
CA VAL A 107 -2.47 7.40 20.02
C VAL A 107 -1.82 6.09 20.39
N LYS A 108 -2.49 4.99 20.01
CA LYS A 108 -1.84 3.68 19.97
C LYS A 108 -1.36 3.50 18.55
N GLY A 109 -0.04 3.47 18.36
CA GLY A 109 0.55 3.19 17.05
C GLY A 109 0.07 1.83 16.54
N ILE A 110 -0.27 1.77 15.28
CA ILE A 110 -0.55 0.52 14.57
C ILE A 110 0.79 0.05 14.01
N SER A 111 1.26 -1.12 14.41
CA SER A 111 2.41 -1.73 13.74
C SER A 111 1.90 -2.45 12.49
N ALA A 112 2.07 -1.86 11.33
CA ALA A 112 1.99 -2.61 10.10
C ALA A 112 3.20 -3.55 10.02
N LYS A 113 3.00 -4.82 9.70
CA LYS A 113 4.10 -5.74 9.44
C LYS A 113 4.45 -5.66 7.97
N VAL A 114 5.71 -5.40 7.69
CA VAL A 114 6.26 -5.55 6.34
C VAL A 114 6.85 -6.95 6.23
N ILE A 115 6.49 -7.63 5.16
CA ILE A 115 6.88 -9.03 4.92
C ILE A 115 7.41 -9.22 3.52
N ASP A 116 8.23 -10.24 3.35
CA ASP A 116 8.64 -10.79 2.06
C ASP A 116 7.91 -12.10 1.80
N ALA A 117 7.20 -12.18 0.67
CA ALA A 117 6.60 -13.44 0.24
C ALA A 117 7.71 -14.42 -0.13
N ALA A 118 7.73 -15.58 0.53
CA ALA A 118 8.66 -16.66 0.25
C ALA A 118 8.06 -17.70 -0.69
N CYS A 119 6.73 -17.91 -0.64
CA CYS A 119 6.02 -18.83 -1.51
C CYS A 119 4.57 -18.41 -1.63
N LEU A 120 4.05 -18.45 -2.85
CA LEU A 120 2.66 -18.14 -3.19
C LEU A 120 2.01 -19.35 -3.84
N GLY A 121 0.71 -19.53 -3.61
CA GLY A 121 -0.05 -20.64 -4.19
C GLY A 121 -1.53 -20.32 -4.32
N GLY A 122 -2.22 -21.14 -5.12
CA GLY A 122 -3.65 -20.95 -5.38
C GLY A 122 -3.94 -19.61 -6.06
N GLY A 123 -4.95 -18.90 -5.59
CA GLY A 123 -5.36 -17.61 -6.12
C GLY A 123 -4.35 -16.49 -5.98
N CYS A 124 -3.42 -16.60 -5.04
CA CYS A 124 -2.32 -15.65 -4.89
C CYS A 124 -1.22 -15.77 -5.96
N TYR A 125 -1.33 -16.75 -6.87
CA TYR A 125 -0.32 -16.98 -7.89
C TYR A 125 -0.98 -17.27 -9.24
N PRO A 126 -0.64 -16.55 -10.33
CA PRO A 126 0.36 -15.48 -10.44
C PRO A 126 -0.15 -14.07 -10.10
N ALA A 127 -1.41 -13.91 -9.72
CA ALA A 127 -2.02 -12.63 -9.37
C ALA A 127 -1.77 -12.32 -7.88
N THR A 128 -0.59 -11.84 -7.57
CA THR A 128 -0.13 -11.66 -6.19
C THR A 128 -0.71 -10.39 -5.56
N PRO A 129 -1.24 -10.46 -4.33
CA PRO A 129 -1.61 -9.27 -3.57
C PRO A 129 -0.35 -8.50 -3.16
N ILE A 130 -0.44 -7.18 -3.10
CA ILE A 130 0.62 -6.30 -2.58
C ILE A 130 0.47 -6.07 -1.07
N GLY A 131 -0.68 -6.39 -0.52
CA GLY A 131 -0.99 -6.32 0.90
C GLY A 131 -2.11 -7.27 1.28
N ILE A 132 -2.19 -7.59 2.57
CA ILE A 132 -3.18 -8.51 3.15
C ILE A 132 -3.71 -7.88 4.43
N ASN A 133 -5.04 -7.86 4.59
CA ASN A 133 -5.68 -7.47 5.83
C ASN A 133 -6.72 -8.53 6.22
N LEU A 134 -6.37 -9.43 7.11
CA LEU A 134 -7.15 -10.62 7.46
C LEU A 134 -7.34 -10.77 8.98
N PRO A 135 -8.33 -11.56 9.43
CA PRO A 135 -9.30 -12.37 8.67
C PRO A 135 -10.47 -11.55 8.11
N ASN A 136 -11.15 -12.10 7.09
CA ASN A 136 -12.36 -11.53 6.49
C ASN A 136 -13.62 -11.88 7.32
N ALA A 137 -13.53 -11.74 8.64
CA ALA A 137 -14.63 -12.00 9.57
C ALA A 137 -14.75 -10.83 10.55
N ASP A 138 -15.75 -9.96 10.34
CA ASP A 138 -15.93 -8.71 11.10
C ASP A 138 -15.99 -8.93 12.60
N TRP A 139 -16.64 -10.01 13.06
CA TRP A 139 -16.72 -10.31 14.47
C TRP A 139 -15.36 -10.68 15.07
N ILE A 140 -14.47 -11.41 14.33
CA ILE A 140 -13.12 -11.73 14.77
C ILE A 140 -12.28 -10.46 14.82
N ARG A 141 -12.36 -9.62 13.78
CA ARG A 141 -11.68 -8.32 13.75
C ARG A 141 -12.06 -7.46 14.96
N LYS A 142 -13.34 -7.41 15.28
CA LYS A 142 -13.87 -6.62 16.40
C LYS A 142 -13.39 -7.13 17.77
N GLU A 143 -13.36 -8.45 17.98
CA GLU A 143 -13.09 -9.05 19.28
C GLU A 143 -11.60 -9.38 19.50
N TYR A 144 -10.90 -9.78 18.44
CA TYR A 144 -9.53 -10.29 18.51
C TYR A 144 -8.52 -9.47 17.70
N GLY A 145 -8.98 -8.59 16.82
CA GLY A 145 -8.15 -7.79 15.93
C GLY A 145 -7.95 -8.41 14.55
N SER A 146 -7.03 -7.84 13.80
CA SER A 146 -6.62 -8.29 12.47
C SER A 146 -5.11 -8.18 12.30
N LYS A 147 -4.55 -8.91 11.33
CA LYS A 147 -3.19 -8.67 10.84
C LYS A 147 -3.29 -7.92 9.51
N SER A 148 -2.61 -6.76 9.45
CA SER A 148 -2.36 -6.04 8.21
C SER A 148 -0.89 -6.17 7.87
N VAL A 149 -0.58 -6.55 6.65
CA VAL A 149 0.80 -6.75 6.18
C VAL A 149 0.96 -6.18 4.77
N THR A 150 2.10 -5.55 4.51
CA THR A 150 2.54 -5.14 3.17
C THR A 150 3.57 -6.14 2.67
N ILE A 151 3.48 -6.54 1.40
CA ILE A 151 4.38 -7.52 0.79
C ILE A 151 5.45 -6.77 -0.02
N ALA A 152 6.57 -6.47 0.63
CA ALA A 152 7.59 -5.57 0.11
C ALA A 152 8.31 -6.09 -1.14
N ASN A 153 8.74 -7.33 -1.15
CA ASN A 153 9.50 -7.88 -2.29
C ASN A 153 8.68 -7.92 -3.59
N ILE A 154 7.36 -7.95 -3.52
CA ILE A 154 6.50 -7.88 -4.70
C ILE A 154 6.44 -6.45 -5.22
N THR A 155 6.23 -5.48 -4.36
CA THR A 155 6.26 -4.07 -4.72
C THR A 155 7.62 -3.69 -5.32
N HIS A 156 8.71 -4.09 -4.66
CA HIS A 156 10.08 -3.85 -5.16
C HIS A 156 10.32 -4.47 -6.55
N ALA A 157 9.81 -5.68 -6.80
CA ALA A 157 9.99 -6.32 -8.10
C ALA A 157 9.27 -5.55 -9.23
N TYR A 158 8.12 -4.95 -8.95
CA TYR A 158 7.42 -4.11 -9.92
C TYR A 158 8.13 -2.79 -10.16
N ASP A 159 8.61 -2.14 -9.12
CA ASP A 159 9.33 -0.87 -9.22
C ASP A 159 10.65 -1.07 -9.97
N ALA A 160 11.40 -2.12 -9.66
CA ALA A 160 12.61 -2.48 -10.39
C ALA A 160 12.33 -2.70 -11.88
N ALA A 161 11.33 -3.50 -12.22
CA ALA A 161 10.96 -3.75 -13.61
C ALA A 161 10.49 -2.48 -14.33
N ALA A 162 9.77 -1.60 -13.64
CA ALA A 162 9.35 -0.32 -14.19
C ALA A 162 10.51 0.63 -14.43
N ASN A 163 11.50 0.65 -13.54
CA ASN A 163 12.66 1.56 -13.60
C ASN A 163 13.74 1.10 -14.60
N GLU A 164 13.88 -0.20 -14.84
CA GLU A 164 14.85 -0.74 -15.79
C GLU A 164 14.45 -0.54 -17.26
N SER A 165 13.18 -0.29 -17.54
CA SER A 165 12.70 -0.11 -18.90
C SER A 165 13.09 1.28 -19.45
N PRO A 166 13.78 1.37 -20.61
CA PRO A 166 14.06 2.65 -21.27
C PRO A 166 12.78 3.36 -21.78
N LYS A 167 11.65 2.67 -21.77
CA LYS A 167 10.31 3.19 -22.07
C LYS A 167 9.43 3.09 -20.83
N SER A 168 9.91 3.59 -19.69
CA SER A 168 9.14 3.58 -18.46
C SER A 168 8.14 4.73 -18.40
N VAL A 169 7.17 4.61 -17.51
CA VAL A 169 6.23 5.69 -17.20
C VAL A 169 6.99 6.93 -16.70
N LEU A 170 8.03 6.73 -15.89
CA LEU A 170 8.89 7.82 -15.42
C LEU A 170 9.56 8.56 -16.58
N GLU A 171 10.14 7.83 -17.54
CA GLU A 171 10.80 8.46 -18.70
C GLU A 171 9.83 9.24 -19.58
N GLU A 172 8.60 8.80 -19.68
CA GLU A 172 7.58 9.44 -20.51
C GLU A 172 6.92 10.65 -19.83
N PHE A 173 6.64 10.57 -18.52
CA PHE A 173 5.78 11.54 -17.84
C PHE A 173 6.52 12.50 -16.91
N ALA A 174 7.78 12.25 -16.54
CA ALA A 174 8.60 13.23 -15.83
C ALA A 174 9.17 14.30 -16.77
N TYR A 175 9.18 15.53 -16.32
CA TYR A 175 9.52 16.69 -17.17
C TYR A 175 11.03 16.87 -17.38
N SER A 176 11.83 16.71 -16.33
CA SER A 176 13.27 16.98 -16.35
C SER A 176 14.12 15.77 -15.99
N GLU A 177 15.38 15.79 -16.39
CA GLU A 177 16.33 14.74 -16.02
C GLU A 177 16.67 14.77 -14.53
N GLU A 178 16.59 15.94 -13.88
CA GLU A 178 16.75 16.09 -12.43
C GLU A 178 15.62 15.38 -11.68
N GLU A 179 14.37 15.56 -12.11
CA GLU A 179 13.20 14.86 -11.55
C GLU A 179 13.36 13.35 -11.69
N LYS A 180 13.72 12.87 -12.88
CA LYS A 180 13.96 11.44 -13.14
C LYS A 180 15.07 10.86 -12.28
N ALA A 181 16.19 11.59 -12.16
CA ALA A 181 17.32 11.15 -11.34
C ALA A 181 16.97 11.08 -9.85
N MET A 182 16.18 12.03 -9.36
CA MET A 182 15.70 12.06 -7.98
C MET A 182 14.80 10.86 -7.70
N GLU A 183 13.82 10.60 -8.58
CA GLU A 183 12.89 9.49 -8.42
C GLU A 183 13.57 8.13 -8.57
N LYS A 184 14.52 7.97 -9.49
CA LYS A 184 15.33 6.74 -9.58
C LYS A 184 16.16 6.48 -8.32
N LYS A 185 16.60 7.55 -7.65
CA LYS A 185 17.44 7.43 -6.45
C LYS A 185 16.64 7.17 -5.18
N TYR A 186 15.50 7.82 -5.02
CA TYR A 186 14.77 7.84 -3.76
C TYR A 186 13.35 7.28 -3.86
N GLY A 187 12.74 7.29 -5.07
CA GLY A 187 11.31 7.09 -5.25
C GLY A 187 10.77 5.80 -4.62
N ALA A 188 11.43 4.66 -4.82
CA ALA A 188 10.98 3.40 -4.25
C ALA A 188 10.99 3.42 -2.71
N TYR A 189 12.07 3.92 -2.10
CA TYR A 189 12.17 3.99 -0.65
C TYR A 189 11.22 5.03 -0.05
N ASP A 190 11.05 6.17 -0.71
CA ASP A 190 10.13 7.22 -0.26
C ASP A 190 8.66 6.77 -0.36
N ASP A 191 8.32 5.95 -1.35
CA ASP A 191 6.98 5.37 -1.47
C ASP A 191 6.69 4.37 -0.34
N GLU A 192 7.69 3.58 0.06
CA GLU A 192 7.59 2.74 1.26
C GLU A 192 7.37 3.56 2.53
N ILE A 193 8.16 4.64 2.72
CA ILE A 193 8.00 5.53 3.89
C ILE A 193 6.64 6.19 3.88
N HIS A 194 6.16 6.66 2.71
CA HIS A 194 4.83 7.24 2.59
C HIS A 194 3.76 6.22 2.97
N THR A 195 3.86 4.98 2.48
CA THR A 195 2.95 3.88 2.83
C THR A 195 3.00 3.58 4.34
N ASP A 196 4.18 3.50 4.93
CA ASP A 196 4.32 3.28 6.38
C ASP A 196 3.68 4.42 7.20
N LEU A 197 3.86 5.68 6.79
CA LEU A 197 3.24 6.84 7.43
C LEU A 197 1.71 6.83 7.27
N HIS A 198 1.22 6.48 6.08
CA HIS A 198 -0.21 6.33 5.78
C HIS A 198 -0.86 5.27 6.68
N GLU A 199 -0.30 4.06 6.71
CA GLU A 199 -0.87 2.91 7.42
C GLU A 199 -0.68 3.01 8.94
N CYS A 200 0.55 3.30 9.40
CA CYS A 200 0.86 3.26 10.83
C CYS A 200 0.35 4.48 11.58
N LEU A 201 0.35 5.64 10.95
CA LEU A 201 0.04 6.92 11.59
C LEU A 201 -1.20 7.57 10.98
N GLY A 202 -1.32 7.62 9.66
CA GLY A 202 -2.40 8.27 8.95
C GLY A 202 -3.76 7.76 9.44
N HIS A 203 -4.08 6.49 9.25
CA HIS A 203 -5.34 5.90 9.72
C HIS A 203 -5.50 5.95 11.24
N GLY A 204 -4.40 5.98 11.98
CA GLY A 204 -4.40 6.07 13.43
C GLY A 204 -4.69 7.45 14.00
N SER A 205 -4.51 8.52 13.23
CA SER A 205 -4.57 9.91 13.68
C SER A 205 -6.00 10.48 13.76
N GLY A 206 -6.14 11.61 14.46
CA GLY A 206 -7.38 12.38 14.52
C GLY A 206 -8.54 11.66 15.22
N GLN A 207 -9.53 12.42 15.67
CA GLN A 207 -10.73 11.91 16.33
C GLN A 207 -11.99 12.65 15.90
N LEU A 208 -13.12 11.98 16.00
CA LEU A 208 -14.43 12.60 15.82
C LEU A 208 -14.81 13.39 17.07
N LEU A 209 -15.58 14.45 16.91
CA LEU A 209 -16.18 15.15 18.04
C LEU A 209 -17.27 14.29 18.71
N PRO A 210 -17.51 14.48 20.00
CA PRO A 210 -18.57 13.77 20.71
C PRO A 210 -19.93 13.90 20.04
N GLY A 211 -20.57 12.77 19.76
CA GLY A 211 -21.89 12.71 19.13
C GLY A 211 -21.86 12.63 17.60
N VAL A 212 -20.72 12.75 16.97
CA VAL A 212 -20.59 12.55 15.51
C VAL A 212 -20.59 11.05 15.20
N SER A 213 -21.41 10.66 14.23
CA SER A 213 -21.48 9.26 13.78
C SER A 213 -20.21 8.88 12.99
N PRO A 214 -19.61 7.71 13.20
CA PRO A 214 -18.56 7.19 12.34
C PRO A 214 -18.95 7.09 10.85
N ASN A 215 -20.26 6.95 10.58
CA ASN A 215 -20.80 6.85 9.23
C ASN A 215 -21.30 8.19 8.67
N ALA A 216 -20.93 9.32 9.29
CA ALA A 216 -21.45 10.64 8.89
C ALA A 216 -21.12 11.00 7.43
N MET A 217 -20.03 10.48 6.88
CA MET A 217 -19.59 10.76 5.50
C MET A 217 -20.25 9.88 4.43
N GLY A 218 -21.05 8.87 4.82
CA GLY A 218 -21.76 8.02 3.87
C GLY A 218 -20.86 7.43 2.80
N GLU A 219 -21.26 7.55 1.54
CA GLU A 219 -20.54 7.05 0.36
C GLU A 219 -19.18 7.72 0.11
N PHE A 220 -18.93 8.89 0.68
CA PHE A 220 -17.66 9.62 0.54
C PHE A 220 -16.63 9.24 1.62
N ALA A 221 -17.02 8.40 2.58
CA ALA A 221 -16.20 8.07 3.76
C ALA A 221 -14.85 7.47 3.39
N SER A 222 -14.81 6.51 2.46
CA SER A 222 -13.57 5.86 2.03
C SER A 222 -12.61 6.85 1.38
N ALA A 223 -13.05 7.60 0.37
CA ALA A 223 -12.18 8.53 -0.35
C ALA A 223 -11.63 9.64 0.57
N LEU A 224 -12.43 10.13 1.52
CA LEU A 224 -11.99 11.12 2.50
C LEU A 224 -11.03 10.52 3.54
N GLU A 225 -11.22 9.26 3.93
CA GLU A 225 -10.29 8.59 4.86
C GLU A 225 -8.94 8.36 4.21
N GLU A 226 -8.92 7.84 2.97
CA GLU A 226 -7.70 7.62 2.20
C GLU A 226 -6.97 8.95 1.93
N ALA A 227 -7.71 10.01 1.59
CA ALA A 227 -7.11 11.33 1.42
C ALA A 227 -6.48 11.87 2.72
N ARG A 228 -7.12 11.65 3.85
CA ARG A 228 -6.60 12.06 5.15
C ARG A 228 -5.33 11.30 5.53
N ALA A 229 -5.31 10.00 5.29
CA ALA A 229 -4.14 9.16 5.58
C ALA A 229 -2.97 9.48 4.64
N ASP A 230 -3.22 9.63 3.33
CA ASP A 230 -2.21 10.06 2.35
C ASP A 230 -1.63 11.44 2.67
N LEU A 231 -2.48 12.42 3.01
CA LEU A 231 -2.03 13.76 3.39
C LEU A 231 -1.18 13.75 4.67
N PHE A 232 -1.50 12.89 5.62
CA PHE A 232 -0.68 12.70 6.81
C PHE A 232 0.71 12.20 6.42
N GLY A 233 0.78 11.17 5.57
CA GLY A 233 2.03 10.65 5.02
C GLY A 233 2.81 11.71 4.24
N LEU A 234 2.16 12.42 3.32
CA LEU A 234 2.78 13.48 2.51
C LEU A 234 3.30 14.65 3.37
N TYR A 235 2.54 15.08 4.38
CA TYR A 235 2.98 16.16 5.25
C TYR A 235 4.23 15.80 6.05
N TYR A 236 4.29 14.54 6.55
CA TYR A 236 5.37 14.10 7.42
C TYR A 236 6.57 13.51 6.72
N ILE A 237 6.46 13.04 5.47
CA ILE A 237 7.65 12.56 4.73
C ILE A 237 8.71 13.66 4.54
N ALA A 238 8.30 14.92 4.52
CA ALA A 238 9.17 16.08 4.45
C ALA A 238 9.62 16.60 5.82
N ASP A 239 9.22 15.94 6.93
CA ASP A 239 9.52 16.44 8.26
C ASP A 239 10.93 16.03 8.72
N PRO A 240 11.74 16.97 9.27
CA PRO A 240 13.06 16.66 9.82
C PRO A 240 13.07 15.54 10.85
N LYS A 241 11.93 15.27 11.51
CA LYS A 241 11.78 14.18 12.47
C LYS A 241 12.15 12.82 11.89
N LEU A 242 11.85 12.56 10.62
CA LEU A 242 12.22 11.29 9.99
C LEU A 242 13.74 11.13 9.82
N VAL A 243 14.45 12.24 9.58
CA VAL A 243 15.93 12.25 9.56
C VAL A 243 16.49 12.07 10.97
N GLU A 244 15.91 12.74 11.98
CA GLU A 244 16.28 12.58 13.40
C GLU A 244 16.12 11.12 13.86
N LEU A 245 15.05 10.45 13.43
CA LEU A 245 14.78 9.05 13.73
C LEU A 245 15.67 8.09 12.92
N GLY A 246 16.45 8.57 11.97
CA GLY A 246 17.28 7.74 11.09
C GLY A 246 16.48 6.96 10.04
N ILE A 247 15.22 7.32 9.82
CA ILE A 247 14.33 6.72 8.80
C ILE A 247 14.72 7.24 7.42
N LEU A 248 14.91 8.55 7.25
CA LEU A 248 15.42 9.14 6.02
C LEU A 248 16.89 9.53 6.20
N SER A 249 17.71 9.23 5.20
CA SER A 249 19.14 9.60 5.18
C SER A 249 19.39 10.96 4.53
N ASP A 250 18.47 11.45 3.74
CA ASP A 250 18.55 12.71 2.99
C ASP A 250 17.28 13.54 3.21
N LYS A 251 17.47 14.78 3.68
CA LYS A 251 16.34 15.69 3.95
C LYS A 251 15.57 16.12 2.71
N ASP A 252 16.17 15.95 1.52
CA ASP A 252 15.58 16.35 0.25
C ASP A 252 14.94 15.15 -0.50
N ALA A 253 15.02 13.94 0.03
CA ALA A 253 14.47 12.73 -0.59
C ALA A 253 12.96 12.86 -0.89
N TYR A 254 12.18 13.40 0.04
CA TYR A 254 10.73 13.58 -0.10
C TYR A 254 10.28 14.26 -1.40
N LYS A 255 11.17 15.01 -2.06
CA LYS A 255 10.87 15.69 -3.33
C LYS A 255 10.55 14.70 -4.45
N ALA A 256 11.12 13.49 -4.40
CA ALA A 256 10.80 12.41 -5.32
C ALA A 256 9.33 11.98 -5.14
N GLN A 257 8.92 11.74 -3.91
CA GLN A 257 7.54 11.35 -3.59
C GLN A 257 6.54 12.44 -3.97
N TYR A 258 6.83 13.70 -3.68
CA TYR A 258 5.95 14.81 -4.05
C TYR A 258 5.75 14.93 -5.56
N SER A 259 6.85 14.87 -6.32
CA SER A 259 6.79 14.93 -7.79
C SER A 259 5.99 13.76 -8.36
N ASN A 260 6.27 12.54 -7.89
CA ASN A 260 5.55 11.34 -8.29
C ASN A 260 4.05 11.43 -7.93
N TYR A 261 3.72 11.83 -6.70
CA TYR A 261 2.34 11.90 -6.22
C TYR A 261 1.50 12.89 -7.04
N ILE A 262 2.02 14.09 -7.28
CA ILE A 262 1.34 15.12 -8.09
C ILE A 262 1.17 14.66 -9.54
N ARG A 263 2.20 14.13 -10.16
CA ARG A 263 2.15 13.59 -11.53
C ARG A 263 1.16 12.44 -11.65
N ASN A 264 1.17 11.53 -10.69
CA ASN A 264 0.25 10.40 -10.67
C ASN A 264 -1.20 10.86 -10.48
N GLY A 265 -1.46 11.72 -9.50
CA GLY A 265 -2.80 12.21 -9.17
C GLY A 265 -3.44 13.05 -10.29
N LEU A 266 -2.66 13.86 -10.99
CA LEU A 266 -3.16 14.73 -12.08
C LEU A 266 -3.19 14.05 -13.44
N MET A 267 -2.40 13.00 -13.67
CA MET A 267 -2.24 12.43 -15.01
C MET A 267 -2.21 10.89 -15.00
N VAL A 268 -1.12 10.30 -14.49
CA VAL A 268 -0.73 8.93 -14.83
C VAL A 268 -1.78 7.90 -14.44
N GLN A 269 -2.39 8.02 -13.26
CA GLN A 269 -3.40 7.07 -12.80
C GLN A 269 -4.62 6.96 -13.73
N THR A 270 -4.93 8.01 -14.51
CA THR A 270 -6.09 8.02 -15.41
C THR A 270 -5.96 7.03 -16.57
N ASN A 271 -4.75 6.49 -16.82
CA ASN A 271 -4.55 5.42 -17.80
C ASN A 271 -5.38 4.14 -17.51
N ARG A 272 -5.86 3.99 -16.27
CA ARG A 272 -6.68 2.86 -15.83
C ARG A 272 -8.18 3.06 -16.07
N ILE A 273 -8.58 4.25 -16.51
CA ILE A 273 -9.97 4.65 -16.72
C ILE A 273 -10.26 4.72 -18.21
N GLU A 274 -11.40 4.18 -18.63
CA GLU A 274 -11.86 4.33 -20.02
C GLU A 274 -12.19 5.79 -20.32
N LEU A 275 -11.86 6.25 -21.51
CA LEU A 275 -12.11 7.62 -21.93
C LEU A 275 -13.60 7.99 -21.78
N GLY A 276 -13.86 9.10 -21.09
CA GLY A 276 -15.21 9.59 -20.80
C GLY A 276 -15.87 8.98 -19.58
N ARG A 277 -15.15 8.13 -18.83
CA ARG A 277 -15.60 7.64 -17.52
C ARG A 277 -15.06 8.51 -16.40
N GLN A 278 -15.75 8.47 -15.28
CA GLN A 278 -15.38 9.12 -14.02
C GLN A 278 -14.54 8.20 -13.15
N ILE A 279 -13.80 8.78 -12.22
CA ILE A 279 -13.09 8.03 -11.17
C ILE A 279 -14.10 7.61 -10.09
N THR A 280 -14.14 6.32 -9.79
CA THR A 280 -15.05 5.72 -8.79
C THR A 280 -14.32 4.99 -7.67
N GLU A 281 -13.04 4.67 -7.85
CA GLU A 281 -12.22 3.96 -6.88
C GLU A 281 -11.61 4.93 -5.87
N ALA A 282 -11.72 4.62 -4.57
CA ALA A 282 -11.42 5.53 -3.47
C ALA A 282 -9.95 6.04 -3.45
N HIS A 283 -8.97 5.17 -3.72
CA HIS A 283 -7.56 5.57 -3.76
C HIS A 283 -7.21 6.42 -5.00
N MET A 284 -7.93 6.25 -6.11
CA MET A 284 -7.76 7.14 -7.26
C MET A 284 -8.43 8.49 -7.02
N GLN A 285 -9.59 8.48 -6.34
CA GLN A 285 -10.29 9.69 -5.93
C GLN A 285 -9.46 10.52 -4.98
N ASN A 286 -8.85 9.90 -3.97
CA ASN A 286 -8.02 10.63 -3.00
C ASN A 286 -6.82 11.30 -3.67
N ARG A 287 -6.10 10.57 -4.54
CA ARG A 287 -4.91 11.11 -5.23
C ARG A 287 -5.25 12.27 -6.14
N GLN A 288 -6.35 12.15 -6.90
CA GLN A 288 -6.79 13.25 -7.75
C GLN A 288 -7.23 14.46 -6.92
N LEU A 289 -8.01 14.23 -5.86
CA LEU A 289 -8.44 15.29 -4.94
C LEU A 289 -7.24 16.08 -4.41
N ILE A 290 -6.27 15.41 -3.84
CA ILE A 290 -5.10 16.06 -3.25
C ILE A 290 -4.31 16.82 -4.30
N ALA A 291 -4.02 16.18 -5.42
CA ALA A 291 -3.21 16.77 -6.46
C ALA A 291 -3.91 17.96 -7.15
N MET A 292 -5.21 17.84 -7.45
CA MET A 292 -5.99 18.89 -8.10
C MET A 292 -6.23 20.07 -7.15
N TRP A 293 -6.57 19.80 -5.90
CA TRP A 293 -6.75 20.84 -4.90
C TRP A 293 -5.46 21.65 -4.70
N CYS A 294 -4.33 20.98 -4.55
CA CYS A 294 -3.03 21.65 -4.41
C CYS A 294 -2.65 22.42 -5.69
N TYR A 295 -2.95 21.85 -6.87
CA TYR A 295 -2.72 22.55 -8.14
C TYR A 295 -3.52 23.85 -8.21
N GLU A 296 -4.80 23.85 -7.88
CA GLU A 296 -5.65 25.05 -7.93
C GLU A 296 -5.27 26.07 -6.85
N HIS A 297 -5.09 25.64 -5.60
CA HIS A 297 -4.78 26.54 -4.49
C HIS A 297 -3.37 27.12 -4.55
N GLY A 298 -2.44 26.38 -5.15
CA GLY A 298 -1.06 26.83 -5.37
C GLY A 298 -0.83 27.71 -6.60
N GLN A 299 -1.85 27.99 -7.43
CA GLN A 299 -1.70 28.74 -8.69
C GLN A 299 -1.11 30.13 -8.50
N LYS A 300 -1.53 30.86 -7.48
CA LYS A 300 -1.08 32.23 -7.21
C LYS A 300 0.43 32.31 -7.00
N ASP A 301 1.00 31.31 -6.37
CA ASP A 301 2.41 31.24 -6.01
C ASP A 301 3.19 30.31 -6.95
N ASN A 302 2.53 29.79 -8.01
CA ASN A 302 3.09 28.88 -9.00
C ASN A 302 3.76 27.63 -8.38
N VAL A 303 3.11 27.07 -7.36
CA VAL A 303 3.62 25.91 -6.61
C VAL A 303 3.72 24.68 -7.51
N ILE A 304 2.68 24.45 -8.31
CA ILE A 304 2.64 23.40 -9.34
C ILE A 304 2.34 24.08 -10.68
N GLU A 305 3.15 23.79 -11.68
CA GLU A 305 3.02 24.40 -13.00
C GLU A 305 2.67 23.34 -14.06
N LYS A 306 1.64 23.63 -14.86
CA LYS A 306 1.31 22.85 -16.06
C LYS A 306 2.20 23.33 -17.20
N LYS A 307 3.13 22.50 -17.67
CA LYS A 307 4.10 22.80 -18.74
C LYS A 307 3.83 21.99 -19.99
N GLY A 308 4.09 22.63 -21.13
CA GLY A 308 4.11 21.97 -22.44
C GLY A 308 5.53 21.71 -22.93
N LYS A 309 5.83 20.52 -23.44
CA LYS A 309 7.11 20.20 -24.07
C LYS A 309 6.89 19.19 -25.19
N ASN A 310 7.30 19.54 -26.41
CA ASN A 310 7.15 18.67 -27.60
C ASN A 310 5.71 18.18 -27.82
N GLY A 311 4.72 19.05 -27.62
CA GLY A 311 3.30 18.71 -27.79
C GLY A 311 2.72 17.83 -26.69
N LYS A 312 3.43 17.62 -25.58
CA LYS A 312 3.01 16.84 -24.41
C LYS A 312 2.85 17.74 -23.19
N THR A 313 1.90 17.37 -22.33
CA THR A 313 1.62 18.05 -21.06
C THR A 313 2.39 17.41 -19.92
N TYR A 314 2.85 18.25 -18.99
CA TYR A 314 3.53 17.86 -17.76
C TYR A 314 3.07 18.72 -16.59
N PHE A 315 3.12 18.17 -15.37
CA PHE A 315 2.96 18.93 -14.13
C PHE A 315 4.26 18.90 -13.34
N VAL A 316 4.74 20.06 -12.97
CA VAL A 316 6.06 20.24 -12.34
C VAL A 316 5.89 20.94 -11.01
N VAL A 317 6.43 20.39 -9.94
CA VAL A 317 6.48 21.05 -8.64
C VAL A 317 7.64 22.04 -8.63
N ASN A 318 7.33 23.32 -8.48
CA ASN A 318 8.31 24.41 -8.43
C ASN A 318 8.70 24.77 -6.99
N ASP A 319 7.78 24.65 -6.04
CA ASP A 319 8.01 24.96 -4.63
C ASP A 319 7.50 23.82 -3.73
N PHE A 320 8.43 22.99 -3.24
CA PHE A 320 8.15 21.83 -2.41
C PHE A 320 7.72 22.20 -0.99
N GLU A 321 8.26 23.29 -0.43
CA GLU A 321 7.88 23.76 0.90
C GLU A 321 6.46 24.34 0.90
N ALA A 322 6.14 25.16 -0.11
CA ALA A 322 4.78 25.65 -0.29
C ALA A 322 3.79 24.48 -0.52
N LEU A 323 4.18 23.45 -1.28
CA LEU A 323 3.35 22.26 -1.48
C LEU A 323 3.10 21.50 -0.17
N ARG A 324 4.12 21.38 0.68
CA ARG A 324 3.94 20.82 2.04
C ARG A 324 2.91 21.63 2.84
N GLY A 325 2.97 22.94 2.75
CA GLY A 325 1.97 23.83 3.37
C GLY A 325 0.56 23.53 2.90
N LEU A 326 0.36 23.38 1.59
CA LEU A 326 -0.94 23.04 1.00
C LEU A 326 -1.44 21.66 1.46
N PHE A 327 -0.56 20.66 1.56
CA PHE A 327 -0.93 19.36 2.14
C PHE A 327 -1.42 19.50 3.59
N GLY A 328 -0.75 20.34 4.39
CA GLY A 328 -1.17 20.61 5.76
C GLY A 328 -2.54 21.31 5.85
N GLU A 329 -2.79 22.28 4.98
CA GLU A 329 -4.08 22.99 4.91
C GLU A 329 -5.23 22.04 4.53
N LEU A 330 -5.02 21.22 3.50
CA LEU A 330 -6.03 20.24 3.08
C LEU A 330 -6.26 19.14 4.11
N LEU A 331 -5.19 18.69 4.80
CA LEU A 331 -5.29 17.76 5.92
C LEU A 331 -6.16 18.33 7.05
N ALA A 332 -5.93 19.59 7.40
CA ALA A 332 -6.73 20.28 8.42
C ALA A 332 -8.22 20.34 8.03
N GLU A 333 -8.52 20.67 6.78
CA GLU A 333 -9.89 20.76 6.30
C GLU A 333 -10.58 19.38 6.24
N ILE A 334 -9.93 18.35 5.72
CA ILE A 334 -10.51 17.00 5.68
C ILE A 334 -10.70 16.47 7.10
N GLN A 335 -9.76 16.73 8.00
CA GLN A 335 -9.93 16.35 9.42
C GLN A 335 -11.10 17.08 10.06
N ARG A 336 -11.28 18.37 9.79
CA ARG A 336 -12.45 19.15 10.26
C ARG A 336 -13.74 18.52 9.76
N ILE A 337 -13.85 18.30 8.46
CA ILE A 337 -15.02 17.70 7.80
C ILE A 337 -15.40 16.38 8.49
N LYS A 338 -14.45 15.50 8.68
CA LYS A 338 -14.68 14.20 9.32
C LYS A 338 -15.03 14.35 10.79
N SER A 339 -14.27 15.17 11.53
CA SER A 339 -14.44 15.33 12.99
C SER A 339 -15.76 15.97 13.36
N GLU A 340 -16.27 16.87 12.54
CA GLU A 340 -17.55 17.57 12.74
C GLU A 340 -18.74 16.83 12.10
N GLY A 341 -18.47 15.85 11.22
CA GLY A 341 -19.52 15.14 10.50
C GLY A 341 -20.17 15.99 9.40
N ASP A 342 -19.39 16.91 8.79
CA ASP A 342 -19.87 17.85 7.77
C ASP A 342 -19.98 17.15 6.39
N TYR A 343 -21.07 16.39 6.23
CA TYR A 343 -21.33 15.63 5.01
C TYR A 343 -21.33 16.49 3.75
N GLU A 344 -21.96 17.67 3.79
CA GLU A 344 -22.05 18.53 2.59
C GLU A 344 -20.70 19.07 2.16
N ALA A 345 -19.83 19.47 3.10
CA ALA A 345 -18.48 19.87 2.78
C ALA A 345 -17.66 18.71 2.19
N GLY A 346 -17.75 17.52 2.78
CA GLY A 346 -17.08 16.31 2.27
C GLY A 346 -17.53 15.94 0.86
N LYS A 347 -18.83 15.92 0.63
CA LYS A 347 -19.42 15.70 -0.70
C LYS A 347 -18.92 16.72 -1.72
N ASN A 348 -18.99 18.01 -1.39
CA ASN A 348 -18.56 19.06 -2.29
C ASN A 348 -17.06 18.92 -2.64
N LEU A 349 -16.22 18.62 -1.68
CA LEU A 349 -14.79 18.42 -1.88
C LEU A 349 -14.52 17.27 -2.85
N ILE A 350 -15.15 16.10 -2.65
CA ILE A 350 -15.01 14.94 -3.52
C ILE A 350 -15.56 15.24 -4.92
N MET A 351 -16.76 15.79 -5.02
CA MET A 351 -17.40 16.04 -6.33
C MET A 351 -16.66 17.10 -7.15
N GLN A 352 -16.01 18.07 -6.50
CA GLN A 352 -15.27 19.12 -7.19
C GLN A 352 -13.90 18.65 -7.68
N TYR A 353 -13.18 17.81 -6.89
CA TYR A 353 -11.77 17.53 -7.14
C TYR A 353 -11.44 16.08 -7.47
N ALA A 354 -12.33 15.12 -7.16
CA ALA A 354 -11.95 13.72 -7.16
C ALA A 354 -12.56 12.86 -8.29
N VAL A 355 -13.58 13.37 -8.97
CA VAL A 355 -14.46 12.54 -9.81
C VAL A 355 -14.23 12.76 -11.30
N ASP A 356 -14.23 14.00 -11.74
CA ASP A 356 -14.16 14.36 -13.16
C ASP A 356 -12.72 14.44 -13.65
N ILE A 357 -12.47 13.96 -14.85
CA ILE A 357 -11.18 14.00 -15.54
C ILE A 357 -11.29 14.94 -16.73
N ASP A 358 -10.31 15.83 -16.91
CA ASP A 358 -10.20 16.66 -18.12
C ASP A 358 -10.11 15.74 -19.36
N PRO A 359 -11.09 15.79 -20.29
CA PRO A 359 -11.15 14.83 -21.40
C PRO A 359 -9.96 14.93 -22.37
N GLU A 360 -9.40 16.12 -22.57
CA GLU A 360 -8.27 16.33 -23.47
C GLU A 360 -6.99 15.76 -22.86
N LEU A 361 -6.75 16.05 -21.58
CA LEU A 361 -5.63 15.51 -20.83
C LEU A 361 -5.74 13.99 -20.69
N HIS A 362 -6.93 13.48 -20.40
CA HIS A 362 -7.18 12.04 -20.29
C HIS A 362 -6.84 11.31 -21.60
N LYS A 363 -7.32 11.84 -22.74
CA LYS A 363 -6.98 11.30 -24.04
C LYS A 363 -5.47 11.32 -24.30
N GLU A 364 -4.80 12.43 -23.98
CA GLU A 364 -3.34 12.53 -24.11
C GLU A 364 -2.62 11.45 -23.28
N VAL A 365 -3.04 11.25 -22.02
CA VAL A 365 -2.44 10.23 -21.13
C VAL A 365 -2.63 8.83 -21.71
N LEU A 366 -3.84 8.50 -22.17
CA LEU A 366 -4.11 7.18 -22.79
C LEU A 366 -3.27 6.93 -24.03
N ASP A 367 -3.15 7.92 -24.91
CA ASP A 367 -2.36 7.83 -26.14
C ASP A 367 -0.86 7.63 -25.82
N ARG A 368 -0.34 8.42 -24.85
CA ARG A 368 1.06 8.34 -24.42
C ARG A 368 1.37 7.01 -23.75
N TYR A 369 0.48 6.54 -22.87
CA TYR A 369 0.65 5.27 -22.16
C TYR A 369 0.62 4.08 -23.13
N ALA A 370 -0.32 4.08 -24.08
CA ALA A 370 -0.39 3.06 -25.12
C ALA A 370 0.87 3.02 -26.00
N ALA A 371 1.47 4.18 -26.30
CA ALA A 371 2.70 4.28 -27.10
C ALA A 371 3.93 3.69 -26.40
N LEU A 372 3.91 3.55 -25.07
CA LEU A 372 4.97 2.87 -24.33
C LEU A 372 5.03 1.37 -24.66
N GLY A 373 3.89 0.77 -25.02
CA GLY A 373 3.80 -0.65 -25.33
C GLY A 373 4.19 -1.54 -24.16
N LEU A 374 3.92 -1.04 -22.93
CA LEU A 374 4.18 -1.79 -21.70
C LEU A 374 3.35 -3.07 -21.72
N LYS A 375 3.98 -4.17 -21.36
CA LYS A 375 3.26 -5.42 -21.20
C LYS A 375 2.30 -5.29 -20.02
N PRO A 376 1.09 -5.88 -20.12
CA PRO A 376 0.23 -5.96 -18.97
C PRO A 376 0.94 -6.70 -17.82
N TYR A 377 0.49 -6.47 -16.60
CA TYR A 377 0.93 -7.18 -15.41
C TYR A 377 1.15 -8.68 -15.70
N GLY A 378 2.37 -9.15 -15.51
CA GLY A 378 2.81 -10.45 -15.98
C GLY A 378 3.00 -11.52 -14.91
N GLY A 379 2.61 -11.24 -13.68
CA GLY A 379 2.82 -12.13 -12.55
C GLY A 379 4.17 -11.93 -11.87
N PHE A 380 4.29 -12.48 -10.68
CA PHE A 380 5.47 -12.41 -9.83
C PHE A 380 6.22 -13.75 -9.89
N VAL A 381 7.54 -13.69 -9.92
CA VAL A 381 8.39 -14.87 -9.78
C VAL A 381 8.71 -15.05 -8.29
N ASN A 382 8.31 -16.19 -7.72
CA ASN A 382 8.58 -16.47 -6.32
C ASN A 382 10.09 -16.65 -6.07
N PRO A 383 10.61 -16.19 -4.93
CA PRO A 383 11.94 -16.57 -4.51
C PRO A 383 12.03 -18.09 -4.33
N GLU A 384 13.19 -18.66 -4.66
CA GLU A 384 13.49 -20.07 -4.43
C GLU A 384 14.41 -20.24 -3.22
N ILE A 385 14.02 -21.12 -2.30
CA ILE A 385 14.84 -21.50 -1.15
C ILE A 385 15.67 -22.70 -1.56
N VAL A 386 16.95 -22.48 -1.80
CA VAL A 386 17.90 -23.48 -2.28
C VAL A 386 18.79 -23.98 -1.13
N PRO A 387 18.80 -25.30 -0.84
CA PRO A 387 19.64 -25.85 0.21
C PRO A 387 21.13 -25.77 -0.17
N VAL A 388 21.97 -25.37 0.78
CA VAL A 388 23.42 -25.44 0.68
C VAL A 388 23.87 -26.74 1.33
N GLU A 389 24.43 -27.65 0.54
CA GLU A 389 24.85 -28.95 1.01
C GLU A 389 26.37 -28.99 1.20
N LYS A 390 26.80 -29.62 2.30
CA LYS A 390 28.20 -29.99 2.57
C LYS A 390 28.24 -31.40 3.10
N ASP A 391 29.04 -32.25 2.47
CA ASP A 391 29.22 -33.67 2.85
C ASP A 391 27.87 -34.45 2.91
N GLY A 392 26.92 -34.10 2.02
CA GLY A 392 25.60 -34.73 1.96
C GLY A 392 24.63 -34.28 3.06
N GLN A 393 24.96 -33.22 3.79
CA GLN A 393 24.11 -32.63 4.81
C GLN A 393 23.80 -31.17 4.42
N ILE A 394 22.53 -30.77 4.61
CA ILE A 394 22.12 -29.37 4.45
C ILE A 394 22.72 -28.59 5.63
N VAL A 395 23.59 -27.62 5.35
CA VAL A 395 24.24 -26.77 6.34
C VAL A 395 23.70 -25.36 6.37
N ASP A 396 23.00 -24.92 5.29
CA ASP A 396 22.42 -23.59 5.17
C ASP A 396 21.39 -23.57 4.05
N TYR A 397 20.70 -22.44 3.87
CA TYR A 397 19.80 -22.16 2.76
C TYR A 397 20.14 -20.83 2.14
N LYS A 398 19.98 -20.72 0.83
CA LYS A 398 20.03 -19.45 0.08
C LYS A 398 18.64 -19.13 -0.41
N VAL A 399 18.33 -17.84 -0.43
CA VAL A 399 17.17 -17.33 -1.16
C VAL A 399 17.69 -16.83 -2.50
N GLU A 400 17.20 -17.40 -3.59
CA GLU A 400 17.49 -17.00 -4.96
C GLU A 400 16.25 -16.37 -5.56
N TYR A 401 16.43 -15.32 -6.37
CA TYR A 401 15.35 -14.62 -7.05
C TYR A 401 15.47 -14.89 -8.55
N PRO A 402 14.82 -15.97 -9.06
CA PRO A 402 14.83 -16.26 -10.49
C PRO A 402 14.12 -15.15 -11.27
N ASP A 403 14.51 -14.95 -12.51
CA ASP A 403 13.92 -13.95 -13.42
C ASP A 403 13.11 -14.56 -14.57
N ASP A 404 13.00 -15.88 -14.62
CA ASP A 404 12.27 -16.63 -15.65
C ASP A 404 10.90 -17.10 -15.16
N PHE A 405 9.88 -16.26 -15.39
CA PHE A 405 8.50 -16.58 -15.06
C PHE A 405 8.00 -17.86 -15.74
N LEU A 406 8.30 -18.04 -17.05
CA LEU A 406 7.86 -19.21 -17.79
C LEU A 406 8.53 -20.49 -17.27
N GLY A 407 9.84 -20.42 -16.99
CA GLY A 407 10.59 -21.54 -16.42
C GLY A 407 10.03 -21.93 -15.06
N GLN A 408 9.71 -20.98 -14.20
CA GLN A 408 9.12 -21.24 -12.88
C GLN A 408 7.72 -21.86 -13.00
N MET A 409 6.89 -21.40 -13.94
CA MET A 409 5.57 -22.00 -14.22
C MET A 409 5.68 -23.44 -14.65
N LEU A 410 6.61 -23.75 -15.55
CA LEU A 410 6.87 -25.11 -16.02
C LEU A 410 7.40 -26.01 -14.88
N HIS A 411 8.30 -25.45 -14.04
CA HIS A 411 8.81 -26.16 -12.86
C HIS A 411 7.67 -26.54 -11.91
N TYR A 412 6.76 -25.61 -11.59
CA TYR A 412 5.62 -25.89 -10.72
C TYR A 412 4.63 -26.86 -11.34
N CYS A 413 4.40 -26.77 -12.65
CA CYS A 413 3.58 -27.71 -13.37
C CYS A 413 4.13 -29.16 -13.23
N HIS A 414 5.42 -29.34 -13.42
CA HIS A 414 6.05 -30.67 -13.28
C HIS A 414 6.12 -31.16 -11.84
N LYS A 415 6.37 -30.27 -10.87
CA LYS A 415 6.60 -30.64 -9.48
C LYS A 415 5.31 -30.87 -8.70
N TYR A 416 4.26 -30.13 -9.00
CA TYR A 416 3.03 -30.10 -8.18
C TYR A 416 1.78 -30.55 -8.94
N SER A 417 1.87 -30.82 -10.25
CA SER A 417 0.76 -31.39 -11.00
C SER A 417 0.49 -32.81 -10.51
N VAL A 418 -0.78 -33.08 -10.29
CA VAL A 418 -1.29 -34.41 -9.90
C VAL A 418 -2.02 -35.10 -11.06
N LEU A 419 -1.92 -34.53 -12.27
CA LEU A 419 -2.56 -35.01 -13.50
C LEU A 419 -1.64 -35.96 -14.24
#